data_5e0448c8596f79ddef542b0735d0c54d
#
_entry.id   5e0448c8596f79ddef542b0735d0c54d
#
_cell.length_a   1.000
_cell.length_b   1.000
_cell.length_c   1.000
_cell.angle_alpha   90.00
_cell.angle_beta   90.00
_cell.angle_gamma   90.00
#
_symmetry.space_group_name_H-M   'P 1'
#
loop_
_entity.id
_entity.type
_entity.pdbx_description
1 polymer ?
#
loop_
_entity_poly.entity_id
_entity_poly.type
_entity_poly.pdbx_seq_one_letter_code
_entity_poly.pdbx_strand_id
1 'polypeptide(L)'
;INPTAERETELEGTGMNYNASIRGKRQRIVTVLDIGTSKVCCLVGKTTVLPDWAEGGGEAVQFDVLGFGHTRAEGLKAGMVTHLDTAEQCIRAAVDAAERMAGVVVEDVHLSVTAGRLKSDSFSAGVGLPSGSVREDDVQRLLAGGRQYAARDRRTVIHALPTDFRLDDNGGIAE
;
A
#
# COMPACT_ATOMS: atom_id res chain seq x y z
N ILE A 1 -9.24 -5.08 -50.91
CA ILE A 1 -8.81 -3.69 -50.87
C ILE A 1 -9.58 -3.04 -49.76
N ASN A 2 -8.95 -2.88 -48.62
CA ASN A 2 -9.50 -2.18 -47.48
C ASN A 2 -8.39 -1.35 -46.82
N PRO A 3 -8.41 -0.03 -46.87
CA PRO A 3 -7.49 0.81 -46.13
C PRO A 3 -8.12 1.17 -44.80
N THR A 4 -7.55 0.63 -43.74
CA THR A 4 -7.85 1.05 -42.37
C THR A 4 -7.16 2.37 -42.12
N ALA A 5 -7.95 3.43 -41.99
CA ALA A 5 -7.47 4.74 -41.61
C ALA A 5 -7.13 4.76 -40.11
N GLU A 6 -5.88 4.94 -39.80
CA GLU A 6 -5.40 5.35 -38.49
C GLU A 6 -5.86 6.80 -38.24
N ARG A 7 -6.70 6.99 -37.22
CA ARG A 7 -6.96 8.32 -36.68
C ARG A 7 -6.02 8.56 -35.52
N GLU A 8 -5.01 9.33 -35.76
CA GLU A 8 -4.31 10.06 -34.72
C GLU A 8 -5.28 11.06 -34.10
N THR A 9 -5.60 10.90 -32.83
CA THR A 9 -6.37 11.87 -32.06
C THR A 9 -5.38 12.72 -31.28
N GLU A 10 -5.19 13.96 -31.73
CA GLU A 10 -4.53 15.02 -30.97
C GLU A 10 -5.24 15.19 -29.63
N LEU A 11 -4.48 15.11 -28.54
CA LEU A 11 -4.96 15.30 -27.18
C LEU A 11 -4.65 16.70 -26.71
N GLU A 12 -5.61 17.61 -26.90
CA GLU A 12 -5.64 18.88 -26.17
C GLU A 12 -6.04 18.66 -24.70
N GLY A 13 -5.32 19.38 -23.83
CA GLY A 13 -5.32 19.26 -22.39
C GLY A 13 -6.68 19.33 -21.69
N THR A 14 -7.04 18.24 -21.08
CA THR A 14 -7.97 18.18 -19.96
C THR A 14 -7.58 16.97 -19.10
N GLY A 15 -7.58 17.13 -17.78
CA GLY A 15 -7.11 16.17 -16.79
C GLY A 15 -7.53 14.74 -17.10
N MET A 16 -6.55 13.90 -17.43
CA MET A 16 -6.78 12.53 -17.83
C MET A 16 -7.13 11.68 -16.62
N ASN A 17 -8.36 11.21 -16.62
CA ASN A 17 -8.81 10.15 -15.74
C ASN A 17 -8.24 8.81 -16.25
N TYR A 18 -7.10 8.35 -15.68
CA TYR A 18 -6.34 7.18 -16.12
C TYR A 18 -6.98 5.82 -15.76
N ASN A 19 -8.30 5.75 -15.69
CA ASN A 19 -9.04 4.49 -15.51
C ASN A 19 -9.52 3.87 -16.82
N ALA A 20 -8.82 4.07 -17.94
CA ALA A 20 -9.20 3.48 -19.22
C ALA A 20 -8.84 2.00 -19.30
N SER A 21 -9.85 1.14 -19.29
CA SER A 21 -9.74 -0.29 -19.65
C SER A 21 -9.48 -0.43 -21.16
N ILE A 22 -8.25 -0.59 -21.55
CA ILE A 22 -7.93 -1.08 -22.90
C ILE A 22 -7.98 -2.61 -22.83
N ARG A 23 -8.76 -3.22 -23.69
CA ARG A 23 -9.03 -4.67 -23.82
C ARG A 23 -7.94 -5.58 -23.22
N GLY A 24 -8.19 -6.13 -22.04
CA GLY A 24 -7.36 -7.15 -21.41
C GLY A 24 -6.20 -6.69 -20.51
N LYS A 25 -5.82 -5.41 -20.51
CA LYS A 25 -4.78 -4.88 -19.63
C LYS A 25 -5.37 -3.91 -18.61
N ARG A 26 -5.32 -4.26 -17.33
CA ARG A 26 -5.68 -3.32 -16.26
C ARG A 26 -4.47 -2.45 -15.96
N GLN A 27 -4.60 -1.15 -16.21
CA GLN A 27 -3.58 -0.16 -15.88
C GLN A 27 -4.06 0.69 -14.70
N ARG A 28 -3.14 1.01 -13.78
CA ARG A 28 -3.42 1.91 -12.65
C ARG A 28 -2.22 2.81 -12.43
N ILE A 29 -2.48 4.06 -12.07
CA ILE A 29 -1.47 4.92 -11.48
C ILE A 29 -1.37 4.58 -10.01
N VAL A 30 -0.14 4.43 -9.55
CA VAL A 30 0.19 4.15 -8.15
C VAL A 30 1.20 5.18 -7.71
N THR A 31 0.91 5.88 -6.62
CA THR A 31 1.85 6.82 -6.01
C THR A 31 2.29 6.28 -4.67
N VAL A 32 3.59 6.28 -4.45
CA VAL A 32 4.22 5.90 -3.17
C VAL A 32 4.93 7.10 -2.60
N LEU A 33 4.64 7.43 -1.35
CA LEU A 33 5.28 8.49 -0.59
C LEU A 33 6.03 7.89 0.60
N ASP A 34 7.34 8.03 0.61
CA ASP A 34 8.19 7.59 1.73
C ASP A 34 8.66 8.81 2.53
N ILE A 35 8.21 8.90 3.77
CA ILE A 35 8.55 9.97 4.71
C ILE A 35 9.59 9.43 5.70
N GLY A 36 10.86 9.64 5.36
CA GLY A 36 11.98 9.23 6.19
C GLY A 36 12.55 10.38 7.04
N THR A 37 13.46 10.05 7.93
CA THR A 37 14.13 11.05 8.82
C THR A 37 15.11 11.93 8.07
N SER A 38 15.72 11.46 7.00
CA SER A 38 16.75 12.19 6.24
C SER A 38 16.24 12.71 4.90
N LYS A 39 15.25 12.09 4.32
CA LYS A 39 14.68 12.43 3.02
C LYS A 39 13.20 12.08 2.95
N VAL A 40 12.49 12.81 2.12
CA VAL A 40 11.13 12.48 1.67
C VAL A 40 11.22 12.15 0.19
N CYS A 41 10.62 11.05 -0.22
CA CYS A 41 10.59 10.60 -1.62
C CYS A 41 9.17 10.37 -2.08
N CYS A 42 8.83 10.79 -3.28
CA CYS A 42 7.58 10.49 -3.95
C CYS A 42 7.89 9.79 -5.27
N LEU A 43 7.24 8.67 -5.52
CA LEU A 43 7.35 7.90 -6.75
C LEU A 43 5.96 7.75 -7.35
N VAL A 44 5.81 8.17 -8.61
CA VAL A 44 4.60 7.94 -9.40
C VAL A 44 4.91 6.88 -10.44
N GLY A 45 4.14 5.82 -10.48
CA GLY A 45 4.31 4.74 -11.43
C GLY A 45 2.99 4.27 -12.00
N LYS A 46 3.10 3.56 -13.11
CA LYS A 46 1.99 2.90 -13.78
C LYS A 46 2.17 1.39 -13.64
N THR A 47 1.19 0.73 -13.06
CA THR A 47 1.10 -0.73 -13.05
C THR A 47 0.27 -1.20 -14.24
N THR A 48 0.73 -2.26 -14.88
CA THR A 48 0.02 -2.96 -15.93
C THR A 48 -0.06 -4.44 -15.58
N VAL A 49 -1.26 -4.97 -15.41
CA VAL A 49 -1.46 -6.39 -15.23
C VAL A 49 -1.36 -7.05 -16.61
N LEU A 50 -0.39 -7.92 -16.78
CA LEU A 50 -0.20 -8.69 -18.00
C LEU A 50 -1.06 -9.96 -17.91
N PRO A 51 -1.75 -10.35 -19.01
CA PRO A 51 -2.45 -11.63 -19.04
C PRO A 51 -1.42 -12.74 -18.83
N ASP A 52 -1.77 -13.71 -18.02
CA ASP A 52 -0.92 -14.85 -17.68
C ASP A 52 -0.64 -15.68 -18.94
N TRP A 53 0.63 -15.80 -19.29
CA TRP A 53 1.14 -16.66 -20.34
C TRP A 53 2.18 -17.66 -19.81
N ALA A 54 2.37 -17.70 -18.49
CA ALA A 54 3.22 -18.65 -17.81
C ALA A 54 2.38 -19.82 -17.26
N GLU A 55 2.83 -21.05 -17.47
CA GLU A 55 2.20 -22.31 -17.05
C GLU A 55 2.09 -22.48 -15.51
N GLY A 56 1.93 -21.41 -14.75
CA GLY A 56 1.89 -21.41 -13.29
C GLY A 56 0.76 -20.63 -12.64
N GLY A 57 -0.10 -19.96 -13.40
CA GLY A 57 -1.34 -19.34 -12.87
C GLY A 57 -1.14 -18.06 -12.04
N GLY A 58 -0.03 -17.34 -12.18
CA GLY A 58 0.24 -16.09 -11.50
C GLY A 58 0.02 -14.85 -12.40
N GLU A 59 -0.57 -13.78 -11.87
CA GLU A 59 -0.64 -12.50 -12.57
C GLU A 59 0.74 -11.82 -12.57
N ALA A 60 1.30 -11.55 -13.76
CA ALA A 60 2.49 -10.72 -13.88
C ALA A 60 2.10 -9.25 -13.86
N VAL A 61 2.78 -8.46 -13.03
CA VAL A 61 2.57 -7.01 -12.96
C VAL A 61 3.83 -6.31 -13.46
N GLN A 62 3.68 -5.56 -14.54
CA GLN A 62 4.71 -4.63 -15.00
C GLN A 62 4.54 -3.30 -14.27
N PHE A 63 5.66 -2.68 -13.86
CA PHE A 63 5.68 -1.38 -13.22
C PHE A 63 6.58 -0.44 -14.02
N ASP A 64 6.01 0.65 -14.52
CA ASP A 64 6.71 1.70 -15.24
C ASP A 64 6.78 2.96 -14.38
N VAL A 65 7.98 3.47 -14.10
CA VAL A 65 8.16 4.73 -13.36
C VAL A 65 7.85 5.91 -14.28
N LEU A 66 6.89 6.74 -13.89
CA LEU A 66 6.48 7.94 -14.62
C LEU A 66 7.12 9.21 -14.06
N GLY A 67 7.25 9.30 -12.75
CA GLY A 67 7.80 10.46 -12.08
C GLY A 67 8.41 10.13 -10.73
N PHE A 68 9.40 10.93 -10.36
CA PHE A 68 10.09 10.82 -9.10
C PHE A 68 10.41 12.21 -8.56
N GLY A 69 10.15 12.41 -7.28
CA GLY A 69 10.54 13.61 -6.54
C GLY A 69 11.18 13.24 -5.22
N HIS A 70 12.18 13.99 -4.82
CA HIS A 70 12.80 13.83 -3.51
C HIS A 70 13.23 15.17 -2.96
N THR A 71 13.25 15.25 -1.63
CA THR A 71 13.77 16.40 -0.90
C THR A 71 14.42 15.96 0.39
N ARG A 72 15.30 16.81 0.94
CA ARG A 72 15.83 16.60 2.28
C ARG A 72 14.68 16.74 3.29
N ALA A 73 14.59 15.80 4.23
CA ALA A 73 13.60 15.88 5.29
C ALA A 73 14.03 16.93 6.32
N GLU A 74 13.17 17.91 6.53
CA GLU A 74 13.29 18.91 7.58
C GLU A 74 12.01 18.90 8.43
N GLY A 75 12.10 19.32 9.69
CA GLY A 75 10.98 19.21 10.62
C GLY A 75 10.67 17.78 11.09
N LEU A 76 11.55 16.81 10.78
CA LEU A 76 11.45 15.40 11.16
C LEU A 76 12.73 14.98 11.92
N LYS A 77 12.59 14.26 13.04
CA LYS A 77 13.72 13.74 13.79
C LYS A 77 13.37 12.39 14.41
N ALA A 78 14.17 11.38 14.11
CA ALA A 78 13.98 10.01 14.62
C ALA A 78 12.54 9.50 14.46
N GLY A 79 11.94 9.72 13.30
CA GLY A 79 10.56 9.32 13.00
C GLY A 79 9.47 10.15 13.69
N MET A 80 9.81 11.28 14.29
CA MET A 80 8.84 12.20 14.90
C MET A 80 8.80 13.52 14.14
N VAL A 81 7.61 14.10 14.02
CA VAL A 81 7.41 15.45 13.51
C VAL A 81 7.79 16.43 14.62
N THR A 82 8.83 17.25 14.39
CA THR A 82 9.28 18.30 15.31
C THR A 82 8.76 19.67 14.90
N HIS A 83 8.57 19.90 13.58
CA HIS A 83 8.02 21.13 13.02
C HIS A 83 7.09 20.76 11.85
N LEU A 84 5.79 20.91 12.07
CA LEU A 84 4.78 20.46 11.10
C LEU A 84 4.86 21.19 9.77
N ASP A 85 4.93 22.53 9.80
CA ASP A 85 4.96 23.37 8.59
C ASP A 85 6.17 23.05 7.69
N THR A 86 7.33 22.85 8.31
CA THR A 86 8.56 22.51 7.58
C THR A 86 8.48 21.10 6.98
N ALA A 87 7.93 20.14 7.73
CA ALA A 87 7.71 18.77 7.22
C ALA A 87 6.71 18.77 6.05
N GLU A 88 5.62 19.55 6.17
CA GLU A 88 4.63 19.68 5.09
C GLU A 88 5.26 20.27 3.82
N GLN A 89 6.09 21.31 3.93
CA GLN A 89 6.79 21.90 2.79
C GLN A 89 7.69 20.89 2.08
N CYS A 90 8.42 20.07 2.83
CA CYS A 90 9.27 19.01 2.26
C CYS A 90 8.42 17.95 1.52
N ILE A 91 7.29 17.54 2.10
CA ILE A 91 6.38 16.58 1.49
C ILE A 91 5.82 17.14 0.19
N ARG A 92 5.28 18.36 0.22
CA ARG A 92 4.74 19.04 -0.96
C ARG A 92 5.78 19.16 -2.07
N ALA A 93 6.99 19.58 -1.74
CA ALA A 93 8.07 19.72 -2.72
C ALA A 93 8.43 18.39 -3.42
N ALA A 94 8.42 17.28 -2.68
CA ALA A 94 8.67 15.96 -3.24
C ALA A 94 7.51 15.50 -4.16
N VAL A 95 6.26 15.72 -3.74
CA VAL A 95 5.07 15.38 -4.52
C VAL A 95 5.02 16.22 -5.80
N ASP A 96 5.14 17.55 -5.71
CA ASP A 96 5.12 18.46 -6.85
C ASP A 96 6.19 18.12 -7.91
N ALA A 97 7.37 17.67 -7.45
CA ALA A 97 8.43 17.25 -8.37
C ALA A 97 8.06 15.97 -9.12
N ALA A 98 7.47 15.00 -8.42
CA ALA A 98 7.01 13.75 -9.02
C ALA A 98 5.85 13.96 -9.99
N GLU A 99 4.87 14.81 -9.64
CA GLU A 99 3.74 15.19 -10.48
C GLU A 99 4.18 15.86 -11.78
N ARG A 100 5.08 16.85 -11.68
CA ARG A 100 5.62 17.53 -12.87
C ARG A 100 6.34 16.58 -13.83
N MET A 101 7.07 15.60 -13.29
CA MET A 101 7.76 14.61 -14.11
C MET A 101 6.79 13.61 -14.73
N ALA A 102 5.80 13.17 -13.97
CA ALA A 102 4.82 12.19 -14.41
C ALA A 102 3.72 12.77 -15.31
N GLY A 103 3.50 14.08 -15.28
CA GLY A 103 2.39 14.75 -15.98
C GLY A 103 1.01 14.39 -15.42
N VAL A 104 0.91 14.04 -14.14
CA VAL A 104 -0.34 13.66 -13.46
C VAL A 104 -0.49 14.42 -12.15
N VAL A 105 -1.73 14.53 -11.67
CA VAL A 105 -2.03 15.02 -10.31
C VAL A 105 -2.16 13.82 -9.39
N VAL A 106 -1.54 13.88 -8.23
CA VAL A 106 -1.58 12.84 -7.20
C VAL A 106 -2.80 13.06 -6.31
N GLU A 107 -3.75 12.15 -6.38
CA GLU A 107 -4.96 12.17 -5.53
C GLU A 107 -4.81 11.24 -4.32
N ASP A 108 -4.22 10.06 -4.52
CA ASP A 108 -4.02 9.04 -3.50
C ASP A 108 -2.56 8.60 -3.42
N VAL A 109 -2.11 8.29 -2.20
CA VAL A 109 -0.75 7.81 -1.96
C VAL A 109 -0.72 6.56 -1.10
N HIS A 110 0.17 5.64 -1.43
CA HIS A 110 0.63 4.61 -0.53
C HIS A 110 1.75 5.18 0.33
N LEU A 111 1.48 5.35 1.61
CA LEU A 111 2.40 6.00 2.53
C LEU A 111 3.31 4.99 3.23
N SER A 112 4.62 5.19 3.09
CA SER A 112 5.63 4.59 3.96
C SER A 112 6.12 5.67 4.94
N VAL A 113 5.99 5.40 6.22
CA VAL A 113 6.41 6.34 7.25
C VAL A 113 7.17 5.62 8.36
N THR A 114 8.37 6.11 8.65
CA THR A 114 9.11 5.69 9.84
C THR A 114 8.71 6.60 10.98
N ALA A 115 7.53 6.34 11.56
CA ALA A 115 6.95 7.20 12.57
C ALA A 115 7.09 6.62 13.96
N GLY A 116 7.48 7.47 14.89
CA GLY A 116 7.31 7.28 16.29
C GLY A 116 8.08 6.10 16.89
N ARG A 117 7.61 5.66 18.02
CA ARG A 117 8.16 4.52 18.75
C ARG A 117 7.39 3.25 18.38
N LEU A 118 7.57 2.78 17.15
CA LEU A 118 6.99 1.51 16.73
C LEU A 118 7.52 0.39 17.64
N LYS A 119 6.61 -0.46 18.11
CA LYS A 119 6.91 -1.66 18.87
C LYS A 119 6.23 -2.83 18.17
N SER A 120 6.97 -3.89 17.96
CA SER A 120 6.44 -5.18 17.56
C SER A 120 6.41 -6.10 18.78
N ASP A 121 5.36 -6.87 18.90
CA ASP A 121 5.19 -7.86 19.96
C ASP A 121 4.51 -9.10 19.38
N SER A 122 4.79 -10.25 19.94
CA SER A 122 4.15 -11.51 19.58
C SER A 122 3.54 -12.13 20.83
N PHE A 123 2.32 -12.59 20.72
CA PHE A 123 1.60 -13.23 21.82
C PHE A 123 0.68 -14.32 21.27
N SER A 124 0.28 -15.23 22.13
CA SER A 124 -0.70 -16.26 21.81
C SER A 124 -2.02 -15.95 22.48
N ALA A 125 -3.10 -16.16 21.77
CA ALA A 125 -4.46 -16.07 22.29
C ALA A 125 -5.19 -17.39 21.99
N GLY A 126 -6.09 -17.78 22.85
CA GLY A 126 -6.85 -19.01 22.69
C GLY A 126 -8.34 -18.82 23.01
N VAL A 127 -9.18 -19.61 22.36
CA VAL A 127 -10.62 -19.67 22.61
C VAL A 127 -11.03 -21.14 22.74
N GLY A 128 -11.87 -21.43 23.74
CA GLY A 128 -12.46 -22.77 23.86
C GLY A 128 -13.54 -23.00 22.81
N LEU A 129 -13.57 -24.19 22.25
CA LEU A 129 -14.55 -24.62 21.25
C LEU A 129 -15.63 -25.53 21.89
N PRO A 130 -16.78 -25.01 22.30
CA PRO A 130 -17.80 -25.83 22.95
C PRO A 130 -18.38 -26.90 22.02
N SER A 131 -18.36 -26.70 20.72
CA SER A 131 -18.94 -27.59 19.72
C SER A 131 -17.98 -28.65 19.18
N GLY A 132 -16.71 -28.66 19.60
CA GLY A 132 -15.69 -29.59 19.10
C GLY A 132 -15.32 -29.42 17.62
N SER A 133 -15.85 -28.42 16.93
CA SER A 133 -15.48 -28.06 15.56
C SER A 133 -15.25 -26.57 15.42
N VAL A 134 -14.26 -26.19 14.62
CA VAL A 134 -13.92 -24.79 14.33
C VAL A 134 -14.95 -24.21 13.37
N ARG A 135 -15.42 -23.02 13.65
CA ARG A 135 -16.27 -22.20 12.78
C ARG A 135 -15.63 -20.87 12.51
N GLU A 136 -15.99 -20.23 11.42
CA GLU A 136 -15.52 -18.89 11.07
C GLU A 136 -15.72 -17.87 12.22
N ASP A 137 -16.88 -17.92 12.90
CA ASP A 137 -17.15 -17.06 14.05
C ASP A 137 -16.16 -17.27 15.23
N ASP A 138 -15.60 -18.46 15.37
CA ASP A 138 -14.61 -18.77 16.41
C ASP A 138 -13.28 -18.11 16.07
N VAL A 139 -12.88 -18.15 14.80
CA VAL A 139 -11.68 -17.46 14.28
C VAL A 139 -11.82 -15.96 14.45
N GLN A 140 -12.95 -15.40 14.06
CA GLN A 140 -13.21 -13.95 14.20
C GLN A 140 -13.20 -13.50 15.67
N ARG A 141 -13.76 -14.29 16.57
CA ARG A 141 -13.72 -14.04 18.03
C ARG A 141 -12.30 -14.05 18.56
N LEU A 142 -11.49 -15.03 18.13
CA LEU A 142 -10.09 -15.13 18.51
C LEU A 142 -9.28 -13.94 18.07
N LEU A 143 -9.42 -13.54 16.80
CA LEU A 143 -8.75 -12.36 16.22
C LEU A 143 -9.16 -11.06 16.91
N ALA A 144 -10.46 -10.88 17.18
CA ALA A 144 -10.96 -9.71 17.89
C ALA A 144 -10.39 -9.62 19.32
N GLY A 145 -10.36 -10.74 20.03
CA GLY A 145 -9.74 -10.84 21.36
C GLY A 145 -8.26 -10.51 21.35
N GLY A 146 -7.53 -10.99 20.35
CA GLY A 146 -6.12 -10.66 20.15
C GLY A 146 -5.87 -9.18 19.90
N ARG A 147 -6.68 -8.53 19.06
CA ARG A 147 -6.60 -7.09 18.84
C ARG A 147 -6.88 -6.28 20.09
N GLN A 148 -7.89 -6.67 20.88
CA GLN A 148 -8.21 -6.03 22.14
C GLN A 148 -7.08 -6.16 23.16
N TYR A 149 -6.43 -7.32 23.23
CA TYR A 149 -5.25 -7.54 24.07
C TYR A 149 -4.09 -6.61 23.67
N ALA A 150 -3.80 -6.50 22.37
CA ALA A 150 -2.73 -5.66 21.86
C ALA A 150 -2.96 -4.15 22.13
N ALA A 151 -4.22 -3.71 22.24
CA ALA A 151 -4.58 -2.30 22.47
C ALA A 151 -4.44 -1.83 23.94
N ARG A 152 -4.08 -2.71 24.88
CA ARG A 152 -4.07 -2.40 26.34
C ARG A 152 -3.07 -1.34 26.79
N ASP A 153 -1.96 -1.18 26.07
CA ASP A 153 -0.82 -0.35 26.48
C ASP A 153 -0.95 1.14 26.09
N ARG A 154 -2.14 1.65 25.87
CA ARG A 154 -2.39 3.03 25.36
C ARG A 154 -1.68 3.31 24.03
N ARG A 155 -1.46 2.28 23.24
CA ARG A 155 -0.89 2.34 21.90
C ARG A 155 -1.97 2.10 20.86
N THR A 156 -1.81 2.72 19.71
CA THR A 156 -2.65 2.41 18.55
C THR A 156 -2.07 1.18 17.86
N VAL A 157 -2.88 0.16 17.70
CA VAL A 157 -2.51 -1.03 16.93
C VAL A 157 -2.62 -0.67 15.45
N ILE A 158 -1.50 -0.73 14.75
CA ILE A 158 -1.42 -0.45 13.30
C ILE A 158 -1.73 -1.74 12.54
N HIS A 159 -1.09 -2.85 12.94
CA HIS A 159 -1.31 -4.17 12.36
C HIS A 159 -1.42 -5.22 13.46
N ALA A 160 -2.31 -6.16 13.29
CA ALA A 160 -2.41 -7.38 14.07
C ALA A 160 -2.66 -8.52 13.09
N LEU A 161 -1.62 -9.31 12.84
CA LEU A 161 -1.63 -10.36 11.84
C LEU A 161 -1.45 -11.70 12.53
N PRO A 162 -2.28 -12.69 12.25
CA PRO A 162 -2.03 -14.07 12.68
C PRO A 162 -0.78 -14.60 11.97
N THR A 163 0.08 -15.28 12.69
CA THR A 163 1.27 -15.91 12.13
C THR A 163 1.15 -17.42 12.07
N ASP A 164 0.31 -18.01 12.93
CA ASP A 164 0.07 -19.44 12.99
C ASP A 164 -1.25 -19.71 13.72
N PHE A 165 -1.99 -20.70 13.27
CA PHE A 165 -3.16 -21.24 13.95
C PHE A 165 -2.85 -22.64 14.47
N ARG A 166 -3.35 -22.94 15.68
CA ARG A 166 -3.21 -24.24 16.30
C ARG A 166 -4.56 -24.72 16.79
N LEU A 167 -4.84 -25.97 16.56
CA LEU A 167 -5.98 -26.68 17.16
C LEU A 167 -5.45 -27.77 18.05
N ASP A 168 -5.72 -27.65 19.35
CA ASP A 168 -5.13 -28.44 20.39
C ASP A 168 -3.59 -28.41 20.33
N ASP A 169 -2.91 -29.54 20.14
CA ASP A 169 -1.45 -29.61 20.01
C ASP A 169 -0.95 -29.59 18.55
N ASN A 170 -1.86 -29.48 17.57
CA ASN A 170 -1.52 -29.47 16.15
C ASN A 170 -1.37 -28.03 15.66
N GLY A 171 -0.17 -27.67 15.21
CA GLY A 171 0.14 -26.38 14.59
C GLY A 171 0.17 -26.45 13.06
N GLY A 172 0.39 -25.28 12.43
CA GLY A 172 0.54 -25.19 10.97
C GLY A 172 -0.75 -25.36 10.18
N ILE A 173 -1.88 -25.01 10.79
CA ILE A 173 -3.18 -25.02 10.11
C ILE A 173 -3.26 -23.74 9.27
N ALA A 174 -3.31 -23.89 7.94
CA ALA A 174 -3.58 -22.79 7.03
C ALA A 174 -5.09 -22.54 6.94
N GLU A 175 -5.48 -21.28 6.64
CA GLU A 175 -6.85 -20.91 6.30
C GLU A 175 -7.33 -21.64 5.05
#